data_eb521d198bd958da22f4a41766d87c73
#
_entry.id   eb521d198bd958da22f4a41766d87c73
#
_cell.length_a   1.000
_cell.length_b   1.000
_cell.length_c   1.000
_cell.angle_alpha   90.00
_cell.angle_beta   90.00
_cell.angle_gamma   90.00
#
_symmetry.space_group_name_H-M   'P 1'
#
loop_
_entity.id
_entity.type
_entity.pdbx_description
1 polymer ?
#
loop_
_entity_poly.entity_id
_entity_poly.type
_entity_poly.pdbx_seq_one_letter_code
_entity_poly.pdbx_strand_id
1 'polypeptide(L)'
;QISIRTWHESARLFTPENYLLNTILEALQLVRQSRQPTQIRLPHNEFILLMPDVSLVYLTMDLYSESFTRLCEAPIQKGDARLHLPSTQEMTLLAEQVRRDARHTHDLEALIWTSSLITSHGRLNRNTDAGKPLYLRAWPNLTRLEQFPHALRIAAIWSRKPGNVFDVAQWLDIPQRYVFAFHTAANAVGLFVADQDKIQQRREKPVEQKNRGLFSRLLRRLLGGGRK
;
A
#
# COMPACT_ATOMS: atom_id res chain seq x y z
N GLN A 1 -34.83 -7.96 -1.86
CA GLN A 1 -33.68 -7.18 -2.37
C GLN A 1 -33.33 -6.14 -1.31
N ILE A 2 -32.22 -6.34 -0.59
CA ILE A 2 -31.71 -5.35 0.35
C ILE A 2 -31.15 -4.20 -0.48
N SER A 3 -31.65 -2.98 -0.27
CA SER A 3 -31.21 -1.78 -0.98
C SER A 3 -29.73 -1.53 -0.69
N ILE A 4 -28.95 -1.09 -1.68
CA ILE A 4 -27.54 -0.66 -1.55
C ILE A 4 -27.37 0.34 -0.38
N ARG A 5 -28.37 1.17 -0.16
CA ARG A 5 -28.42 2.15 0.94
C ARG A 5 -28.42 1.47 2.32
N THR A 6 -29.18 0.39 2.49
CA THR A 6 -29.24 -0.39 3.75
C THR A 6 -27.91 -1.12 4.03
N TRP A 7 -27.23 -1.57 2.98
CA TRP A 7 -25.92 -2.18 3.12
C TRP A 7 -24.84 -1.17 3.54
N HIS A 8 -24.90 0.06 3.04
CA HIS A 8 -23.98 1.15 3.42
C HIS A 8 -24.15 1.54 4.89
N GLU A 9 -25.37 1.56 5.41
CA GLU A 9 -25.65 1.89 6.81
C GLU A 9 -25.22 0.78 7.78
N SER A 10 -25.25 -0.47 7.34
CA SER A 10 -24.78 -1.62 8.12
C SER A 10 -23.29 -1.93 7.97
N ALA A 11 -22.63 -1.40 6.93
CA ALA A 11 -21.22 -1.60 6.71
C ALA A 11 -20.40 -0.85 7.76
N ARG A 12 -19.47 -1.56 8.40
CA ARG A 12 -18.48 -0.90 9.25
C ARG A 12 -17.56 -0.08 8.36
N LEU A 13 -17.53 1.24 8.59
CA LEU A 13 -16.71 2.18 7.86
C LEU A 13 -15.51 2.62 8.70
N PHE A 14 -14.42 3.03 8.04
CA PHE A 14 -13.31 3.72 8.67
C PHE A 14 -12.91 4.96 7.87
N THR A 15 -12.26 5.88 8.54
CA THR A 15 -11.77 7.15 7.97
C THR A 15 -10.25 7.04 7.91
N PRO A 16 -9.63 6.81 6.71
CA PRO A 16 -8.20 6.51 6.59
C PRO A 16 -7.30 7.65 7.07
N GLU A 17 -7.79 8.90 7.03
CA GLU A 17 -7.08 10.11 7.49
C GLU A 17 -6.63 10.03 8.95
N ASN A 18 -7.26 9.17 9.74
CA ASN A 18 -6.94 8.98 11.15
C ASN A 18 -5.85 7.92 11.40
N TYR A 19 -5.24 7.35 10.35
CA TYR A 19 -4.33 6.21 10.47
C TYR A 19 -3.02 6.42 9.72
N LEU A 20 -1.98 5.66 10.10
CA LEU A 20 -0.67 5.67 9.46
C LEU A 20 -0.73 5.45 7.94
N LEU A 21 -1.70 4.68 7.47
CA LEU A 21 -1.94 4.45 6.05
C LEU A 21 -2.05 5.76 5.26
N ASN A 22 -2.77 6.74 5.78
CA ASN A 22 -2.89 8.04 5.10
C ASN A 22 -1.54 8.75 4.99
N THR A 23 -0.77 8.79 6.07
CA THR A 23 0.58 9.39 6.07
C THR A 23 1.52 8.68 5.09
N ILE A 24 1.42 7.34 4.97
CA ILE A 24 2.18 6.57 3.95
C ILE A 24 1.79 7.01 2.54
N LEU A 25 0.50 7.16 2.26
CA LEU A 25 0.01 7.58 0.93
C LEU A 25 0.39 9.03 0.62
N GLU A 26 0.33 9.94 1.60
CA GLU A 26 0.80 11.32 1.47
C GLU A 26 2.31 11.38 1.20
N ALA A 27 3.11 10.60 1.95
CA ALA A 27 4.56 10.49 1.72
C ALA A 27 4.87 10.00 0.30
N LEU A 28 4.14 8.99 -0.18
CA LEU A 28 4.29 8.47 -1.53
C LEU A 28 3.96 9.54 -2.59
N GLN A 29 2.91 10.32 -2.37
CA GLN A 29 2.55 11.41 -3.25
C GLN A 29 3.64 12.50 -3.25
N LEU A 30 4.15 12.87 -2.08
CA LEU A 30 5.23 13.83 -1.93
C LEU A 30 6.51 13.39 -2.66
N VAL A 31 6.94 12.13 -2.47
CA VAL A 31 8.10 11.55 -3.18
C VAL A 31 7.93 11.62 -4.69
N ARG A 32 6.74 11.32 -5.21
CA ARG A 32 6.45 11.34 -6.65
C ARG A 32 6.48 12.76 -7.22
N GLN A 33 6.01 13.73 -6.46
CA GLN A 33 5.95 15.14 -6.89
C GLN A 33 7.30 15.84 -6.75
N SER A 34 7.95 15.70 -5.60
CA SER A 34 9.22 16.40 -5.30
C SER A 34 10.44 15.73 -5.90
N ARG A 35 10.34 14.43 -6.23
CA ARG A 35 11.47 13.58 -6.62
C ARG A 35 12.57 13.51 -5.56
N GLN A 36 12.22 13.77 -4.30
CA GLN A 36 13.13 13.73 -3.16
C GLN A 36 12.79 12.58 -2.22
N PRO A 37 13.78 11.99 -1.53
CA PRO A 37 13.53 11.03 -0.46
C PRO A 37 12.65 11.67 0.61
N THR A 38 11.72 10.88 1.13
CA THR A 38 10.81 11.33 2.19
C THR A 38 10.84 10.34 3.34
N GLN A 39 11.04 10.83 4.54
CA GLN A 39 11.02 10.09 5.78
C GLN A 39 9.70 10.33 6.51
N ILE A 40 9.03 9.28 6.94
CA ILE A 40 7.93 9.35 7.91
C ILE A 40 8.56 9.08 9.27
N ARG A 41 8.67 10.10 10.11
CA ARG A 41 9.15 9.96 11.49
C ARG A 41 8.02 9.51 12.38
N LEU A 42 8.26 8.47 13.16
CA LEU A 42 7.33 7.81 14.06
C LEU A 42 7.82 7.96 15.52
N PRO A 43 6.98 7.62 16.53
CA PRO A 43 7.42 7.56 17.92
C PRO A 43 8.61 6.62 18.12
N HIS A 44 9.31 6.78 19.23
CA HIS A 44 10.45 5.94 19.64
C HIS A 44 11.64 5.91 18.65
N ASN A 45 11.87 7.01 17.91
CA ASN A 45 12.90 7.12 16.86
C ASN A 45 12.72 6.14 15.67
N GLU A 46 11.54 5.55 15.54
CA GLU A 46 11.22 4.73 14.39
C GLU A 46 10.94 5.61 13.17
N PHE A 47 11.18 5.06 11.99
CA PHE A 47 10.84 5.76 10.75
C PHE A 47 10.65 4.81 9.56
N ILE A 48 9.98 5.34 8.54
CA ILE A 48 9.85 4.75 7.22
C ILE A 48 10.50 5.70 6.21
N LEU A 49 11.42 5.21 5.37
CA LEU A 49 12.10 5.99 4.34
C LEU A 49 11.66 5.55 2.96
N LEU A 50 11.00 6.46 2.23
CA LEU A 50 10.60 6.28 0.84
C LEU A 50 11.61 6.97 -0.08
N MET A 51 11.97 6.28 -1.16
CA MET A 51 12.93 6.78 -2.15
C MET A 51 12.25 7.07 -3.49
N PRO A 52 12.63 8.16 -4.21
CA PRO A 52 12.10 8.42 -5.53
C PRO A 52 12.56 7.34 -6.53
N ASP A 53 11.67 7.00 -7.48
CA ASP A 53 11.93 6.07 -8.58
C ASP A 53 12.40 4.65 -8.17
N VAL A 54 12.16 4.27 -6.91
CA VAL A 54 12.50 2.95 -6.36
C VAL A 54 11.27 2.31 -5.78
N SER A 55 11.05 1.05 -6.11
CA SER A 55 9.94 0.26 -5.55
C SER A 55 10.24 -0.30 -4.15
N LEU A 56 11.33 0.16 -3.52
CA LEU A 56 11.76 -0.29 -2.20
C LEU A 56 11.61 0.82 -1.18
N VAL A 57 11.34 0.40 0.03
CA VAL A 57 11.19 1.24 1.22
C VAL A 57 11.99 0.61 2.35
N TYR A 58 12.60 1.45 3.18
CA TYR A 58 13.28 1.00 4.40
C TYR A 58 12.43 1.37 5.62
N LEU A 59 12.28 0.43 6.54
CA LEU A 59 11.65 0.62 7.84
C LEU A 59 12.69 0.34 8.93
N THR A 60 12.61 1.04 10.06
CA THR A 60 13.44 0.71 11.24
C THR A 60 12.89 -0.46 12.05
N MET A 61 11.68 -0.89 11.74
CA MET A 61 11.01 -2.05 12.32
C MET A 61 10.64 -3.07 11.23
N ASP A 62 10.41 -4.31 11.62
CA ASP A 62 9.92 -5.32 10.68
C ASP A 62 8.47 -5.03 10.27
N LEU A 63 8.18 -5.12 8.97
CA LEU A 63 6.85 -4.88 8.38
C LEU A 63 5.77 -5.81 8.93
N TYR A 64 6.16 -7.00 9.37
CA TYR A 64 5.26 -8.04 9.89
C TYR A 64 5.32 -8.14 11.43
N SER A 65 5.97 -7.19 12.09
CA SER A 65 6.05 -7.15 13.55
C SER A 65 4.74 -6.72 14.21
N GLU A 66 4.56 -7.12 15.45
CA GLU A 66 3.45 -6.64 16.28
C GLU A 66 3.49 -5.13 16.49
N SER A 67 4.69 -4.54 16.57
CA SER A 67 4.87 -3.10 16.69
C SER A 67 4.31 -2.35 15.48
N PHE A 68 4.61 -2.82 14.25
CA PHE A 68 4.05 -2.23 13.03
C PHE A 68 2.53 -2.42 12.96
N THR A 69 2.04 -3.60 13.34
CA THR A 69 0.60 -3.87 13.39
C THR A 69 -0.12 -2.89 14.32
N ARG A 70 0.36 -2.69 15.54
CA ARG A 70 -0.21 -1.73 16.49
C ARG A 70 -0.21 -0.30 15.96
N LEU A 71 0.86 0.13 15.28
CA LEU A 71 0.92 1.46 14.64
C LEU A 71 -0.14 1.64 13.54
N CYS A 72 -0.43 0.58 12.78
CA CYS A 72 -1.43 0.64 11.71
C CYS A 72 -2.87 0.56 12.24
N GLU A 73 -3.12 -0.13 13.36
CA GLU A 73 -4.44 -0.31 13.97
C GLU A 73 -4.88 0.91 14.79
N ALA A 74 -3.92 1.58 15.43
CA ALA A 74 -4.21 2.71 16.28
C ALA A 74 -4.48 3.99 15.46
N PRO A 75 -5.50 4.79 15.83
CA PRO A 75 -5.64 6.13 15.30
C PRO A 75 -4.41 6.97 15.65
N ILE A 76 -3.85 7.65 14.67
CA ILE A 76 -2.70 8.53 14.84
C ILE A 76 -3.16 9.85 15.48
N GLN A 77 -2.48 10.27 16.54
CA GLN A 77 -2.64 11.61 17.09
C GLN A 77 -1.78 12.61 16.28
N LYS A 78 -2.17 13.88 16.35
CA LYS A 78 -1.43 14.94 15.66
C LYS A 78 0.01 15.00 16.16
N GLY A 79 0.95 14.62 15.30
CA GLY A 79 2.37 14.64 15.59
C GLY A 79 3.03 13.27 15.80
N ASP A 80 2.26 12.18 15.90
CA ASP A 80 2.81 10.83 16.03
C ASP A 80 3.48 10.33 14.73
N ALA A 81 3.01 10.81 13.57
CA ALA A 81 3.67 10.57 12.30
C ALA A 81 3.89 11.89 11.57
N ARG A 82 5.14 12.19 11.23
CA ARG A 82 5.53 13.46 10.58
C ARG A 82 6.34 13.20 9.33
N LEU A 83 5.96 13.88 8.25
CA LEU A 83 6.75 13.88 7.02
C LEU A 83 7.97 14.79 7.20
N HIS A 84 9.12 14.29 6.75
CA HIS A 84 10.39 14.99 6.77
C HIS A 84 11.14 14.75 5.45
N LEU A 85 11.68 15.81 4.88
CA LEU A 85 12.55 15.76 3.71
C LEU A 85 14.00 15.81 4.21
N PRO A 86 14.73 14.66 4.20
CA PRO A 86 16.08 14.63 4.73
C PRO A 86 17.03 15.51 3.92
N SER A 87 17.90 16.25 4.61
CA SER A 87 19.03 16.96 4.00
C SER A 87 20.06 15.99 3.41
N THR A 88 20.96 16.48 2.58
CA THR A 88 22.05 15.66 2.02
C THR A 88 22.90 14.99 3.10
N GLN A 89 23.15 15.69 4.19
CA GLN A 89 23.93 15.13 5.32
C GLN A 89 23.16 14.01 6.03
N GLU A 90 21.87 14.22 6.33
CA GLU A 90 21.01 13.18 6.91
C GLU A 90 20.91 11.96 5.99
N MET A 91 20.82 12.17 4.66
CA MET A 91 20.79 11.07 3.69
C MET A 91 22.06 10.22 3.69
N THR A 92 23.22 10.81 3.95
CA THR A 92 24.46 10.04 4.07
C THR A 92 24.39 9.07 5.26
N LEU A 93 23.91 9.55 6.41
CA LEU A 93 23.74 8.73 7.61
C LEU A 93 22.67 7.64 7.42
N LEU A 94 21.55 8.00 6.82
CA LEU A 94 20.47 7.05 6.48
C LEU A 94 20.94 5.95 5.51
N ALA A 95 21.77 6.31 4.51
CA ALA A 95 22.34 5.34 3.59
C ALA A 95 23.23 4.30 4.27
N GLU A 96 24.01 4.74 5.26
CA GLU A 96 24.83 3.83 6.07
C GLU A 96 23.97 2.92 6.94
N GLN A 97 22.90 3.44 7.52
CA GLN A 97 21.95 2.65 8.31
C GLN A 97 21.26 1.58 7.45
N VAL A 98 20.71 1.96 6.29
CA VAL A 98 20.10 1.03 5.33
C VAL A 98 21.07 -0.06 4.89
N ARG A 99 22.37 0.28 4.73
CA ARG A 99 23.40 -0.71 4.35
C ARG A 99 23.67 -1.71 5.46
N ARG A 100 23.71 -1.26 6.71
CA ARG A 100 23.95 -2.14 7.88
C ARG A 100 22.78 -3.09 8.13
N ASP A 101 21.56 -2.65 7.84
CA ASP A 101 20.34 -3.36 8.20
C ASP A 101 19.41 -3.59 6.99
N ALA A 102 19.99 -4.15 5.94
CA ALA A 102 19.31 -4.38 4.66
C ALA A 102 18.06 -5.29 4.75
N ARG A 103 17.94 -6.10 5.80
CA ARG A 103 16.78 -6.96 6.05
C ARG A 103 15.49 -6.20 6.27
N HIS A 104 15.56 -4.94 6.70
CA HIS A 104 14.43 -4.05 6.90
C HIS A 104 14.05 -3.28 5.63
N THR A 105 14.53 -3.72 4.48
CA THR A 105 14.14 -3.20 3.17
C THR A 105 13.04 -4.07 2.57
N HIS A 106 11.91 -3.48 2.26
CA HIS A 106 10.72 -4.15 1.73
C HIS A 106 10.27 -3.55 0.41
N ASP A 107 9.42 -4.29 -0.32
CA ASP A 107 8.74 -3.72 -1.48
C ASP A 107 7.74 -2.65 -1.00
N LEU A 108 7.69 -1.52 -1.68
CA LEU A 108 6.74 -0.44 -1.40
C LEU A 108 5.28 -0.93 -1.53
N GLU A 109 5.01 -1.80 -2.50
CA GLU A 109 3.70 -2.41 -2.66
C GLU A 109 3.33 -3.25 -1.43
N ALA A 110 4.28 -4.01 -0.86
CA ALA A 110 4.05 -4.79 0.35
C ALA A 110 3.74 -3.89 1.57
N LEU A 111 4.45 -2.77 1.72
CA LEU A 111 4.15 -1.79 2.78
C LEU A 111 2.72 -1.27 2.66
N ILE A 112 2.33 -0.77 1.47
CA ILE A 112 1.00 -0.19 1.24
C ILE A 112 -0.09 -1.26 1.42
N TRP A 113 0.12 -2.45 0.89
CA TRP A 113 -0.81 -3.57 1.00
C TRP A 113 -1.04 -3.98 2.44
N THR A 114 0.04 -4.30 3.18
CA THR A 114 -0.02 -4.76 4.57
C THR A 114 -0.62 -3.70 5.48
N SER A 115 -0.16 -2.44 5.38
CA SER A 115 -0.75 -1.34 6.16
C SER A 115 -2.24 -1.13 5.86
N SER A 116 -2.66 -1.31 4.60
CA SER A 116 -4.08 -1.20 4.22
C SER A 116 -4.94 -2.31 4.79
N LEU A 117 -4.46 -3.57 4.76
CA LEU A 117 -5.17 -4.70 5.36
C LEU A 117 -5.36 -4.50 6.86
N ILE A 118 -4.29 -4.14 7.56
CA ILE A 118 -4.30 -3.94 9.01
C ILE A 118 -5.23 -2.77 9.36
N THR A 119 -5.03 -1.59 8.76
CA THR A 119 -5.82 -0.39 9.05
C THR A 119 -7.30 -0.58 8.77
N SER A 120 -7.66 -1.23 7.67
CA SER A 120 -9.07 -1.47 7.33
C SER A 120 -9.75 -2.39 8.34
N HIS A 121 -9.03 -3.39 8.82
CA HIS A 121 -9.56 -4.41 9.74
C HIS A 121 -10.91 -4.97 9.27
N GLY A 122 -11.05 -5.17 7.97
CA GLY A 122 -12.29 -5.63 7.34
C GLY A 122 -13.41 -4.58 7.27
N ARG A 123 -13.10 -3.30 7.48
CA ARG A 123 -14.01 -2.16 7.28
C ARG A 123 -13.80 -1.56 5.89
N LEU A 124 -14.82 -0.88 5.38
CA LEU A 124 -14.73 -0.16 4.12
C LEU A 124 -14.33 1.30 4.37
N ASN A 125 -13.47 1.85 3.51
CA ASN A 125 -13.15 3.27 3.56
C ASN A 125 -14.42 4.10 3.31
N ARG A 126 -14.71 5.07 4.17
CA ARG A 126 -15.90 5.94 4.11
C ARG A 126 -16.04 6.66 2.77
N ASN A 127 -14.90 7.00 2.13
CA ASN A 127 -14.87 7.70 0.85
C ASN A 127 -15.01 6.77 -0.36
N THR A 128 -15.21 5.45 -0.15
CA THR A 128 -15.42 4.48 -1.22
C THR A 128 -16.86 4.53 -1.73
N ASP A 129 -17.03 4.68 -3.04
CA ASP A 129 -18.29 4.37 -3.69
C ASP A 129 -18.47 2.84 -3.76
N ALA A 130 -19.16 2.30 -2.75
CA ALA A 130 -19.35 0.86 -2.60
C ALA A 130 -20.21 0.23 -3.68
N GLY A 131 -21.01 1.02 -4.40
CA GLY A 131 -21.87 0.58 -5.50
C GLY A 131 -21.17 0.56 -6.86
N LYS A 132 -19.97 1.15 -6.95
CA LYS A 132 -19.24 1.27 -8.21
C LYS A 132 -18.67 -0.08 -8.65
N PRO A 133 -19.02 -0.59 -9.85
CA PRO A 133 -18.37 -1.76 -10.41
C PRO A 133 -16.90 -1.48 -10.74
N LEU A 134 -16.02 -2.39 -10.36
CA LEU A 134 -14.57 -2.30 -10.55
C LEU A 134 -14.03 -3.57 -11.19
N TYR A 135 -12.89 -3.44 -11.88
CA TYR A 135 -12.08 -4.53 -12.40
C TYR A 135 -10.67 -4.47 -11.82
N LEU A 136 -10.04 -5.62 -11.64
CA LEU A 136 -8.60 -5.65 -11.42
C LEU A 136 -7.87 -5.52 -12.76
N ARG A 137 -7.11 -4.42 -12.90
CA ARG A 137 -6.26 -4.19 -14.09
C ARG A 137 -5.05 -5.13 -14.17
N ALA A 138 -4.63 -5.68 -13.04
CA ALA A 138 -3.53 -6.61 -12.91
C ALA A 138 -3.78 -7.55 -11.74
N TRP A 139 -3.26 -8.77 -11.83
CA TRP A 139 -3.29 -9.71 -10.73
C TRP A 139 -2.34 -9.25 -9.61
N PRO A 140 -2.79 -9.13 -8.35
CA PRO A 140 -1.89 -8.81 -7.24
C PRO A 140 -0.86 -9.92 -7.06
N ASN A 141 0.38 -9.55 -6.73
CA ASN A 141 1.44 -10.52 -6.50
C ASN A 141 1.31 -11.16 -5.10
N LEU A 142 0.27 -11.99 -4.92
CA LEU A 142 -0.06 -12.64 -3.64
C LEU A 142 1.01 -13.61 -3.14
N THR A 143 2.09 -13.88 -3.90
CA THR A 143 3.23 -14.64 -3.40
C THR A 143 4.22 -13.78 -2.60
N ARG A 144 4.14 -12.47 -2.72
CA ARG A 144 4.99 -11.49 -2.02
C ARG A 144 4.21 -10.59 -1.06
N LEU A 145 2.89 -10.52 -1.23
CA LEU A 145 2.00 -9.71 -0.42
C LEU A 145 1.45 -10.55 0.74
N GLU A 146 1.11 -9.86 1.83
CA GLU A 146 0.46 -10.48 2.98
C GLU A 146 -0.81 -11.22 2.52
N GLN A 147 -0.86 -12.52 2.82
CA GLN A 147 -1.99 -13.36 2.47
C GLN A 147 -3.05 -13.33 3.56
N PHE A 148 -4.29 -13.36 3.14
CA PHE A 148 -5.42 -13.46 4.05
C PHE A 148 -6.53 -14.33 3.42
N PRO A 149 -7.51 -14.80 4.22
CA PRO A 149 -8.55 -15.70 3.72
C PRO A 149 -9.26 -15.14 2.50
N HIS A 150 -9.49 -15.99 1.51
CA HIS A 150 -10.22 -15.70 0.26
C HIS A 150 -9.54 -14.74 -0.72
N ALA A 151 -8.33 -14.21 -0.46
CA ALA A 151 -7.67 -13.23 -1.33
C ALA A 151 -7.57 -13.70 -2.79
N LEU A 152 -7.18 -14.95 -3.04
CA LEU A 152 -7.11 -15.56 -4.39
C LEU A 152 -8.48 -15.61 -5.07
N ARG A 153 -9.54 -16.01 -4.34
CA ARG A 153 -10.90 -16.11 -4.88
C ARG A 153 -11.44 -14.73 -5.26
N ILE A 154 -11.19 -13.73 -4.42
CA ILE A 154 -11.58 -12.33 -4.63
C ILE A 154 -10.85 -11.78 -5.86
N ALA A 155 -9.52 -11.96 -5.95
CA ALA A 155 -8.74 -11.55 -7.12
C ALA A 155 -9.22 -12.22 -8.40
N ALA A 156 -9.52 -13.53 -8.36
CA ALA A 156 -10.01 -14.28 -9.51
C ALA A 156 -11.34 -13.73 -10.07
N ILE A 157 -12.29 -13.39 -9.19
CA ILE A 157 -13.59 -12.89 -9.65
C ILE A 157 -13.47 -11.47 -10.25
N TRP A 158 -12.76 -10.55 -9.57
CA TRP A 158 -12.55 -9.18 -10.05
C TRP A 158 -11.67 -9.08 -11.30
N SER A 159 -10.87 -10.11 -11.59
CA SER A 159 -10.09 -10.19 -12.85
C SER A 159 -10.92 -10.66 -14.04
N ARG A 160 -12.09 -11.30 -13.80
CA ARG A 160 -12.92 -11.90 -14.86
C ARG A 160 -14.12 -11.05 -15.24
N LYS A 161 -14.75 -10.42 -14.27
CA LYS A 161 -15.96 -9.61 -14.48
C LYS A 161 -16.02 -8.40 -13.55
N PRO A 162 -16.68 -7.31 -13.96
CA PRO A 162 -16.88 -6.17 -13.09
C PRO A 162 -17.82 -6.55 -11.95
N GLY A 163 -17.58 -5.94 -10.79
CA GLY A 163 -18.47 -6.06 -9.65
C GLY A 163 -18.13 -5.03 -8.59
N ASN A 164 -19.13 -4.63 -7.84
CA ASN A 164 -18.93 -3.85 -6.63
C ASN A 164 -18.57 -4.75 -5.45
N VAL A 165 -18.23 -4.16 -4.31
CA VAL A 165 -17.78 -4.91 -3.11
C VAL A 165 -18.85 -5.87 -2.57
N PHE A 166 -20.13 -5.56 -2.75
CA PHE A 166 -21.23 -6.39 -2.28
C PHE A 166 -21.51 -7.55 -3.23
N ASP A 167 -21.48 -7.27 -4.55
CA ASP A 167 -21.62 -8.31 -5.59
C ASP A 167 -20.58 -9.41 -5.39
N VAL A 168 -19.31 -9.03 -5.18
CA VAL A 168 -18.22 -9.99 -5.01
C VAL A 168 -18.39 -10.82 -3.74
N ALA A 169 -18.80 -10.22 -2.62
CA ALA A 169 -19.09 -10.95 -1.39
C ALA A 169 -20.23 -11.96 -1.59
N GLN A 170 -21.29 -11.57 -2.29
CA GLN A 170 -22.44 -12.42 -2.62
C GLN A 170 -22.04 -13.55 -3.57
N TRP A 171 -21.33 -13.26 -4.67
CA TRP A 171 -20.96 -14.29 -5.66
C TRP A 171 -20.01 -15.36 -5.10
N LEU A 172 -19.20 -14.99 -4.10
CA LEU A 172 -18.26 -15.91 -3.47
C LEU A 172 -18.83 -16.59 -2.24
N ASP A 173 -19.98 -16.13 -1.75
CA ASP A 173 -20.58 -16.54 -0.48
C ASP A 173 -19.56 -16.48 0.67
N ILE A 174 -18.99 -15.28 0.87
CA ILE A 174 -18.00 -15.00 1.92
C ILE A 174 -18.38 -13.75 2.73
N PRO A 175 -17.92 -13.64 3.97
CA PRO A 175 -18.11 -12.45 4.77
C PRO A 175 -17.53 -11.19 4.09
N GLN A 176 -18.31 -10.12 4.04
CA GLN A 176 -17.95 -8.84 3.39
C GLN A 176 -16.61 -8.27 3.88
N ARG A 177 -16.26 -8.49 5.14
CA ARG A 177 -14.98 -8.01 5.71
C ARG A 177 -13.76 -8.40 4.89
N TYR A 178 -13.76 -9.56 4.26
CA TYR A 178 -12.65 -10.00 3.40
C TYR A 178 -12.60 -9.23 2.07
N VAL A 179 -13.76 -8.96 1.51
CA VAL A 179 -13.86 -8.16 0.28
C VAL A 179 -13.50 -6.71 0.56
N PHE A 180 -13.92 -6.14 1.69
CA PHE A 180 -13.58 -4.77 2.09
C PHE A 180 -12.09 -4.61 2.35
N ALA A 181 -11.46 -5.55 3.05
CA ALA A 181 -10.01 -5.55 3.26
C ALA A 181 -9.24 -5.62 1.93
N PHE A 182 -9.61 -6.56 1.06
CA PHE A 182 -9.01 -6.67 -0.27
C PHE A 182 -9.20 -5.39 -1.09
N HIS A 183 -10.42 -4.84 -1.10
CA HIS A 183 -10.72 -3.61 -1.81
C HIS A 183 -9.83 -2.45 -1.34
N THR A 184 -9.71 -2.27 -0.03
CA THR A 184 -8.87 -1.20 0.54
C THR A 184 -7.41 -1.36 0.11
N ALA A 185 -6.84 -2.56 0.23
CA ALA A 185 -5.46 -2.84 -0.15
C ALA A 185 -5.23 -2.69 -1.67
N ALA A 186 -6.09 -3.30 -2.49
CA ALA A 186 -5.99 -3.25 -3.94
C ALA A 186 -6.17 -1.82 -4.49
N ASN A 187 -7.06 -1.03 -3.88
CA ASN A 187 -7.26 0.37 -4.24
C ASN A 187 -6.05 1.23 -3.87
N ALA A 188 -5.47 1.04 -2.68
CA ALA A 188 -4.30 1.79 -2.22
C ALA A 188 -3.06 1.57 -3.11
N VAL A 189 -2.85 0.34 -3.60
CA VAL A 189 -1.79 0.04 -4.58
C VAL A 189 -2.20 0.30 -6.03
N GLY A 190 -3.42 0.82 -6.25
CA GLY A 190 -3.90 1.26 -7.55
C GLY A 190 -4.19 0.11 -8.53
N LEU A 191 -4.69 -1.04 -8.07
CA LEU A 191 -5.00 -2.19 -8.92
C LEU A 191 -6.39 -2.13 -9.57
N PHE A 192 -7.27 -1.21 -9.18
CA PHE A 192 -8.59 -1.11 -9.77
C PHE A 192 -8.66 -0.16 -10.96
N VAL A 193 -9.51 -0.52 -11.90
CA VAL A 193 -9.97 0.34 -13.02
C VAL A 193 -11.47 0.21 -13.15
N ALA A 194 -12.12 1.30 -13.59
CA ALA A 194 -13.55 1.32 -13.85
C ALA A 194 -13.89 0.96 -15.31
N ASP A 195 -12.90 0.89 -16.20
CA ASP A 195 -13.07 0.73 -17.64
C ASP A 195 -12.34 -0.52 -18.13
N GLN A 196 -13.11 -1.42 -18.77
CA GLN A 196 -12.62 -2.71 -19.25
C GLN A 196 -11.63 -2.58 -20.42
N ASP A 197 -11.78 -1.56 -21.25
CA ASP A 197 -10.92 -1.37 -22.43
C ASP A 197 -9.47 -1.07 -22.03
N LYS A 198 -9.26 -0.44 -20.86
CA LYS A 198 -7.93 -0.21 -20.30
C LYS A 198 -7.24 -1.48 -19.79
N ILE A 199 -7.98 -2.57 -19.59
CA ILE A 199 -7.44 -3.86 -19.16
C ILE A 199 -6.76 -4.59 -20.30
N GLN A 200 -7.37 -4.57 -21.50
CA GLN A 200 -6.87 -5.29 -22.67
C GLN A 200 -5.53 -4.71 -23.18
N GLN A 201 -5.38 -3.39 -23.19
CA GLN A 201 -4.16 -2.72 -23.67
C GLN A 201 -2.88 -3.01 -22.83
N ARG A 202 -3.02 -3.51 -21.60
CA ARG A 202 -1.87 -3.83 -20.72
C ARG A 202 -1.51 -5.30 -20.66
N ARG A 203 -2.39 -6.23 -21.05
CA ARG A 203 -2.06 -7.66 -21.14
C ARG A 203 -0.96 -7.95 -22.18
N GLU A 204 -0.74 -7.03 -23.10
CA GLU A 204 0.24 -7.16 -24.19
C GLU A 204 1.67 -6.72 -23.83
N LYS A 205 1.91 -6.16 -22.64
CA LYS A 205 3.28 -5.79 -22.21
C LYS A 205 3.73 -6.70 -21.05
N PRO A 206 4.70 -7.63 -21.27
CA PRO A 206 5.29 -8.40 -20.18
C PRO A 206 6.01 -7.47 -19.20
N VAL A 207 5.71 -7.62 -17.91
CA VAL A 207 6.45 -6.92 -16.85
C VAL A 207 7.83 -7.56 -16.77
N GLU A 208 8.85 -6.90 -17.30
CA GLU A 208 10.24 -7.29 -17.10
C GLU A 208 10.56 -7.31 -15.60
N GLN A 209 10.91 -8.48 -15.09
CA GLN A 209 11.41 -8.65 -13.72
C GLN A 209 12.81 -8.03 -13.59
N LYS A 210 12.88 -6.74 -13.21
CA LYS A 210 14.15 -6.02 -12.95
C LYS A 210 14.50 -5.96 -11.47
N ASN A 211 14.55 -7.10 -10.77
CA ASN A 211 14.76 -7.08 -9.31
C ASN A 211 16.17 -7.43 -8.82
N ARG A 212 17.15 -7.75 -9.66
CA ARG A 212 18.51 -8.12 -9.19
C ARG A 212 19.53 -6.99 -9.08
N GLY A 213 19.20 -5.77 -9.44
CA GLY A 213 20.11 -4.61 -9.38
C GLY A 213 19.61 -3.43 -8.55
N LEU A 214 18.45 -3.54 -7.90
CA LEU A 214 17.79 -2.39 -7.27
C LEU A 214 18.51 -1.91 -6.00
N PHE A 215 19.00 -2.83 -5.18
CA PHE A 215 19.72 -2.49 -3.97
C PHE A 215 21.05 -1.75 -4.27
N SER A 216 21.80 -2.24 -5.26
CA SER A 216 23.03 -1.56 -5.69
C SER A 216 22.76 -0.21 -6.38
N ARG A 217 21.59 -0.02 -6.99
CA ARG A 217 21.16 1.28 -7.52
C ARG A 217 20.75 2.26 -6.41
N LEU A 218 20.07 1.78 -5.38
CA LEU A 218 19.70 2.55 -4.19
C LEU A 218 20.96 3.08 -3.52
N LEU A 219 21.93 2.21 -3.24
CA LEU A 219 23.22 2.58 -2.66
C LEU A 219 24.03 3.51 -3.57
N ARG A 220 24.06 3.28 -4.89
CA ARG A 220 24.78 4.12 -5.83
C ARG A 220 24.17 5.52 -5.96
N ARG A 221 22.85 5.66 -5.89
CA ARG A 221 22.17 6.97 -5.88
C ARG A 221 22.35 7.72 -4.54
N LEU A 222 22.34 6.99 -3.42
CA LEU A 222 22.59 7.57 -2.10
C LEU A 222 24.05 8.05 -1.94
N LEU A 223 24.99 7.35 -2.57
CA LEU A 223 26.42 7.64 -2.45
C LEU A 223 27.01 8.36 -3.68
N GLY A 224 26.36 8.39 -4.81
CA GLY A 224 26.86 8.88 -6.10
C GLY A 224 26.42 10.29 -6.50
N GLY A 225 25.65 11.01 -5.67
CA GLY A 225 25.18 12.39 -5.94
C GLY A 225 26.22 13.49 -5.71
N GLY A 226 27.47 13.13 -5.48
CA GLY A 226 28.54 14.07 -5.15
C GLY A 226 29.71 14.03 -6.15
N ARG A 227 29.46 14.33 -7.44
CA ARG A 227 30.53 14.81 -8.36
C ARG A 227 29.91 15.31 -9.65
N LYS A 228 29.61 16.59 -9.71
CA LYS A 228 30.07 17.58 -10.69
C LYS A 228 29.66 18.96 -10.20
#